data_1f35d852c2f0d072a4fe0c1ada781540
#
_entry.id   1f35d852c2f0d072a4fe0c1ada781540
#
_cell.length_a   1.000
_cell.length_b   1.000
_cell.length_c   1.000
_cell.angle_alpha   90.00
_cell.angle_beta   90.00
_cell.angle_gamma   90.00
#
_symmetry.space_group_name_H-M   'P 1'
#
loop_
_entity.id
_entity.type
_entity.pdbx_description
1 polymer ?
#
loop_
_entity_poly.entity_id
_entity_poly.type
_entity_poly.pdbx_seq_one_letter_code
_entity_poly.pdbx_strand_id
1 'polypeptide(L)'
;FISNKYFYTEDKIDVSNNTTSLNGGKNILSNNDLDKKNIDNEIENLTYEKFDINGNKYLIKAKKGLLDSERPNIVYMNEVEASLIYLNDERLIIYSKDAIFNKENFKTTFSNNVKLIYQEQILESENLEFLIDKNIAIFKDNVKYYNQNIEAFADIVIINLLTKEIDIKSKNQKKIR
;
A
#
# COMPACT_ATOMS: atom_id res chain seq x y z
N PHE A 1 39.99 5.07 -8.73
CA PHE A 1 39.48 4.83 -7.38
C PHE A 1 38.00 5.17 -7.34
N ILE A 2 37.14 4.15 -7.48
CA ILE A 2 35.70 4.29 -7.39
C ILE A 2 35.32 3.90 -5.98
N SER A 3 34.90 4.89 -5.19
CA SER A 3 34.40 4.69 -3.82
C SER A 3 32.95 4.27 -3.91
N ASN A 4 32.67 2.98 -3.64
CA ASN A 4 31.31 2.46 -3.42
C ASN A 4 30.82 2.98 -2.06
N LYS A 5 30.02 4.04 -2.06
CA LYS A 5 29.21 4.40 -0.89
C LYS A 5 27.94 3.55 -0.90
N TYR A 6 27.94 2.50 -0.09
CA TYR A 6 26.71 1.82 0.30
C TYR A 6 25.94 2.75 1.24
N PHE A 7 24.86 3.33 0.78
CA PHE A 7 23.89 3.98 1.64
C PHE A 7 23.05 2.89 2.30
N TYR A 8 23.23 2.70 3.58
CA TYR A 8 22.27 2.01 4.42
C TYR A 8 21.05 2.92 4.55
N THR A 9 19.92 2.51 3.99
CA THR A 9 18.63 3.10 4.34
C THR A 9 18.17 2.45 5.64
N GLU A 10 18.16 3.20 6.74
CA GLU A 10 17.49 2.77 7.96
C GLU A 10 15.98 2.83 7.70
N ASP A 11 15.35 1.67 7.60
CA ASP A 11 13.90 1.56 7.60
C ASP A 11 13.40 1.88 9.03
N LYS A 12 12.88 3.09 9.22
CA LYS A 12 12.26 3.47 10.50
C LYS A 12 10.81 3.03 10.51
N ILE A 13 10.52 2.04 11.33
CA ILE A 13 9.15 1.73 11.77
C ILE A 13 8.97 2.44 13.11
N ASP A 14 8.28 3.57 13.11
CA ASP A 14 7.90 4.24 14.36
C ASP A 14 6.70 3.51 14.97
N VAL A 15 6.96 2.79 16.06
CA VAL A 15 5.94 2.19 16.91
C VAL A 15 5.73 3.15 18.08
N SER A 16 4.68 3.96 18.05
CA SER A 16 4.29 4.76 19.22
C SER A 16 3.66 3.85 20.27
N ASN A 17 4.47 3.37 21.22
CA ASN A 17 4.01 2.61 22.36
C ASN A 17 3.27 3.51 23.36
N ASN A 18 1.95 3.48 23.36
CA ASN A 18 1.17 3.90 24.52
C ASN A 18 1.00 2.70 25.46
N THR A 19 1.97 2.53 26.36
CA THR A 19 1.84 1.60 27.50
C THR A 19 0.89 2.21 28.53
N THR A 20 -0.34 1.73 28.55
CA THR A 20 -1.24 1.94 29.70
C THR A 20 -1.07 0.75 30.63
N SER A 21 -0.42 1.00 31.77
CA SER A 21 -0.32 0.04 32.88
C SER A 21 -1.71 -0.20 33.49
N LEU A 22 -2.17 -1.45 33.52
CA LEU A 22 -3.32 -1.85 34.33
C LEU A 22 -2.89 -2.85 35.40
N ASN A 23 -2.98 -2.39 36.63
CA ASN A 23 -2.93 -3.20 37.83
C ASN A 23 -4.26 -3.96 38.07
N GLY A 24 -4.09 -5.26 38.34
CA GLY A 24 -4.86 -5.99 39.35
C GLY A 24 -6.28 -6.41 39.11
N GLY A 25 -6.51 -7.73 39.10
CA GLY A 25 -7.67 -8.26 39.77
C GLY A 25 -8.56 -9.30 39.08
N LYS A 26 -8.34 -10.55 39.48
CA LYS A 26 -9.28 -11.69 39.61
C LYS A 26 -9.77 -12.48 38.39
N ASN A 27 -9.37 -13.75 38.46
CA ASN A 27 -9.90 -14.93 37.78
C ASN A 27 -11.42 -15.02 37.71
N ILE A 28 -11.95 -15.23 36.52
CA ILE A 28 -13.13 -16.06 36.30
C ILE A 28 -12.84 -16.93 35.07
N LEU A 29 -12.76 -18.25 35.31
CA LEU A 29 -12.72 -19.28 34.31
C LEU A 29 -14.03 -19.28 33.54
N SER A 30 -13.99 -19.07 32.26
CA SER A 30 -15.04 -19.43 31.32
C SER A 30 -14.39 -20.07 30.11
N ASN A 31 -14.67 -21.36 29.96
CA ASN A 31 -14.26 -22.20 28.84
C ASN A 31 -14.88 -21.69 27.53
N ASN A 32 -14.05 -21.18 26.65
CA ASN A 32 -14.26 -21.22 25.20
C ASN A 32 -12.88 -21.13 24.56
N ASP A 33 -12.20 -22.26 24.55
CA ASP A 33 -11.01 -22.52 23.72
C ASP A 33 -11.48 -22.77 22.29
N LEU A 34 -11.64 -21.74 21.50
CA LEU A 34 -11.57 -21.80 20.04
C LEU A 34 -11.13 -20.40 19.56
N ASP A 35 -9.95 -20.36 18.91
CA ASP A 35 -9.37 -19.23 18.17
C ASP A 35 -8.69 -18.09 18.98
N LYS A 36 -7.79 -18.41 19.90
CA LYS A 36 -6.67 -17.51 20.20
C LYS A 36 -5.55 -17.70 19.17
N LYS A 37 -5.80 -17.25 17.95
CA LYS A 37 -4.73 -16.95 17.02
C LYS A 37 -3.96 -15.76 17.60
N ASN A 38 -2.65 -15.92 17.81
CA ASN A 38 -1.74 -14.98 18.47
C ASN A 38 -1.97 -13.53 18.01
N ILE A 39 -2.57 -12.71 18.89
CA ILE A 39 -2.86 -11.28 18.67
C ILE A 39 -1.61 -10.43 18.98
N ASP A 40 -0.47 -11.05 19.28
CA ASP A 40 0.73 -10.37 19.76
C ASP A 40 1.48 -9.52 18.72
N ASN A 41 0.98 -9.42 17.47
CA ASN A 41 1.64 -8.72 16.37
C ASN A 41 0.76 -7.65 15.70
N GLU A 42 -0.27 -7.15 16.38
CA GLU A 42 -1.09 -6.04 15.88
C GLU A 42 -0.42 -4.69 16.20
N ILE A 43 -0.33 -3.81 15.20
CA ILE A 43 0.19 -2.45 15.31
C ILE A 43 -0.94 -1.49 14.98
N GLU A 44 -1.26 -0.59 15.90
CA GLU A 44 -2.17 0.52 15.63
C GLU A 44 -1.42 1.72 15.05
N ASN A 45 -2.07 2.43 14.11
CA ASN A 45 -1.53 3.62 13.46
C ASN A 45 -0.14 3.36 12.82
N LEU A 46 -0.04 2.24 12.09
CA LEU A 46 1.18 1.85 11.39
C LEU A 46 1.58 2.94 10.40
N THR A 47 2.86 3.28 10.41
CA THR A 47 3.49 4.15 9.41
C THR A 47 4.76 3.50 8.89
N TYR A 48 4.91 3.47 7.57
CA TYR A 48 6.10 3.00 6.87
C TYR A 48 6.56 4.05 5.88
N GLU A 49 7.86 4.33 5.83
CA GLU A 49 8.46 5.31 4.95
C GLU A 49 9.69 4.73 4.24
N LYS A 50 9.81 5.01 2.96
CA LYS A 50 10.96 4.64 2.13
C LYS A 50 11.23 5.71 1.08
N PHE A 51 12.52 5.93 0.76
CA PHE A 51 12.92 6.71 -0.41
C PHE A 51 13.32 5.78 -1.55
N ASP A 52 12.91 6.12 -2.77
CA ASP A 52 13.38 5.43 -3.97
C ASP A 52 14.78 5.95 -4.39
N ILE A 53 15.37 5.33 -5.42
CA ILE A 53 16.70 5.72 -5.93
C ILE A 53 16.72 7.16 -6.49
N ASN A 54 15.58 7.70 -6.87
CA ASN A 54 15.43 9.05 -7.41
C ASN A 54 15.19 10.09 -6.30
N GLY A 55 15.09 9.66 -5.04
CA GLY A 55 14.81 10.52 -3.90
C GLY A 55 13.32 10.81 -3.66
N ASN A 56 12.41 10.17 -4.42
CA ASN A 56 11.00 10.27 -4.15
C ASN A 56 10.65 9.50 -2.88
N LYS A 57 9.73 10.06 -2.08
CA LYS A 57 9.33 9.47 -0.79
C LYS A 57 8.07 8.64 -0.95
N TYR A 58 8.13 7.37 -0.58
CA TYR A 58 6.98 6.50 -0.44
C TYR A 58 6.59 6.39 1.04
N LEU A 59 5.33 6.71 1.34
CA LEU A 59 4.78 6.70 2.69
C LEU A 59 3.50 5.86 2.70
N ILE A 60 3.42 4.88 3.60
CA ILE A 60 2.20 4.11 3.87
C ILE A 60 1.74 4.41 5.29
N LYS A 61 0.46 4.68 5.47
CA LYS A 61 -0.22 4.75 6.75
C LYS A 61 -1.38 3.77 6.76
N ALA A 62 -1.58 3.08 7.87
CA ALA A 62 -2.71 2.20 8.06
C ALA A 62 -3.24 2.35 9.49
N LYS A 63 -4.56 2.26 9.65
CA LYS A 63 -5.18 2.29 10.99
C LYS A 63 -4.73 1.10 11.81
N LYS A 64 -4.63 -0.07 11.16
CA LYS A 64 -4.15 -1.32 11.75
C LYS A 64 -3.17 -2.02 10.83
N GLY A 65 -2.14 -2.60 11.43
CA GLY A 65 -1.20 -3.50 10.79
C GLY A 65 -1.10 -4.82 11.56
N LEU A 66 -1.01 -5.94 10.85
CA LEU A 66 -0.79 -7.26 11.44
C LEU A 66 0.46 -7.86 10.81
N LEU A 67 1.48 -8.11 11.62
CA LEU A 67 2.67 -8.83 11.19
C LEU A 67 2.36 -10.34 11.13
N ASP A 68 2.68 -10.97 10.00
CA ASP A 68 2.55 -12.40 9.84
C ASP A 68 3.67 -13.12 10.60
N SER A 69 3.34 -13.91 11.61
CA SER A 69 4.32 -14.62 12.46
C SER A 69 5.10 -15.70 11.71
N GLU A 70 4.51 -16.31 10.69
CA GLU A 70 5.14 -17.33 9.85
C GLU A 70 5.92 -16.70 8.68
N ARG A 71 5.51 -15.50 8.25
CA ARG A 71 6.11 -14.75 7.15
C ARG A 71 6.42 -13.30 7.59
N PRO A 72 7.49 -13.07 8.37
CA PRO A 72 7.78 -11.79 9.02
C PRO A 72 8.01 -10.63 8.03
N ASN A 73 8.18 -10.94 6.74
CA ASN A 73 8.27 -9.94 5.67
C ASN A 73 6.90 -9.47 5.15
N ILE A 74 5.80 -10.09 5.61
CA ILE A 74 4.44 -9.75 5.20
C ILE A 74 3.75 -8.95 6.30
N VAL A 75 3.15 -7.83 5.91
CA VAL A 75 2.31 -7.00 6.77
C VAL A 75 0.93 -6.86 6.13
N TYR A 76 -0.09 -7.33 6.81
CA TYR A 76 -1.47 -7.06 6.44
C TYR A 76 -1.90 -5.72 7.04
N MET A 77 -2.56 -4.89 6.25
CA MET A 77 -2.94 -3.54 6.66
C MET A 77 -4.42 -3.30 6.37
N ASN A 78 -5.05 -2.50 7.22
CA ASN A 78 -6.44 -2.13 7.08
C ASN A 78 -6.62 -0.61 7.21
N GLU A 79 -7.57 -0.03 6.44
CA GLU A 79 -7.80 1.41 6.32
C GLU A 79 -6.51 2.13 5.93
N VAL A 80 -6.12 1.95 4.66
CA VAL A 80 -4.79 2.31 4.16
C VAL A 80 -4.83 3.60 3.34
N GLU A 81 -3.90 4.50 3.64
CA GLU A 81 -3.50 5.63 2.82
C GLU A 81 -2.02 5.49 2.48
N ALA A 82 -1.68 5.45 1.19
CA ALA A 82 -0.30 5.50 0.72
C ALA A 82 -0.06 6.72 -0.16
N SER A 83 1.15 7.26 -0.11
CA SER A 83 1.54 8.42 -0.91
C SER A 83 2.89 8.20 -1.56
N LEU A 84 3.02 8.55 -2.84
CA LEU A 84 4.30 8.76 -3.51
C LEU A 84 4.48 10.28 -3.68
N ILE A 85 5.48 10.83 -3.00
CA ILE A 85 5.79 12.25 -3.00
C ILE A 85 7.04 12.44 -3.86
N TYR A 86 6.90 13.15 -4.97
CA TYR A 86 7.98 13.44 -5.89
C TYR A 86 8.85 14.60 -5.40
N LEU A 87 10.07 14.74 -5.93
CA LEU A 87 10.99 15.82 -5.56
C LEU A 87 10.45 17.23 -5.84
N ASN A 88 9.51 17.36 -6.75
CA ASN A 88 8.81 18.62 -7.08
C ASN A 88 7.56 18.86 -6.21
N ASP A 89 7.42 18.12 -5.09
CA ASP A 89 6.28 18.17 -4.18
C ASP A 89 4.93 17.69 -4.75
N GLU A 90 4.90 17.21 -6.00
CA GLU A 90 3.72 16.53 -6.51
C GLU A 90 3.45 15.25 -5.72
N ARG A 91 2.17 14.92 -5.56
CA ARG A 91 1.74 13.74 -4.80
C ARG A 91 0.80 12.87 -5.60
N LEU A 92 1.09 11.57 -5.57
CA LEU A 92 0.16 10.53 -5.93
C LEU A 92 -0.34 9.91 -4.63
N ILE A 93 -1.65 9.82 -4.44
CA ILE A 93 -2.26 9.30 -3.20
C ILE A 93 -3.09 8.08 -3.54
N ILE A 94 -2.98 7.03 -2.74
CA ILE A 94 -3.72 5.77 -2.88
C ILE A 94 -4.50 5.53 -1.58
N TYR A 95 -5.78 5.23 -1.71
CA TYR A 95 -6.65 4.76 -0.62
C TYR A 95 -7.11 3.34 -0.91
N SER A 96 -7.24 2.52 0.12
CA SER A 96 -7.89 1.20 0.05
C SER A 96 -8.39 0.79 1.42
N LYS A 97 -9.32 -0.17 1.44
CA LYS A 97 -9.75 -0.77 2.70
C LYS A 97 -8.66 -1.69 3.25
N ASP A 98 -8.04 -2.49 2.39
CA ASP A 98 -7.04 -3.47 2.78
C ASP A 98 -5.79 -3.36 1.91
N ALA A 99 -4.62 -3.70 2.48
CA ALA A 99 -3.41 -3.88 1.72
C ALA A 99 -2.50 -4.95 2.34
N ILE A 100 -1.65 -5.52 1.49
CA ILE A 100 -0.58 -6.45 1.89
C ILE A 100 0.74 -5.85 1.43
N PHE A 101 1.63 -5.58 2.37
CA PHE A 101 2.97 -5.08 2.10
C PHE A 101 4.00 -6.19 2.30
N ASN A 102 4.87 -6.36 1.31
CA ASN A 102 6.01 -7.28 1.39
C ASN A 102 7.29 -6.46 1.53
N LYS A 103 7.94 -6.55 2.69
CA LYS A 103 9.19 -5.85 3.03
C LYS A 103 10.39 -6.30 2.20
N GLU A 104 10.37 -7.52 1.67
CA GLU A 104 11.49 -8.11 0.94
C GLU A 104 11.64 -7.50 -0.47
N ASN A 105 10.52 -7.30 -1.16
CA ASN A 105 10.50 -6.78 -2.53
C ASN A 105 9.76 -5.45 -2.68
N PHE A 106 9.36 -4.84 -1.57
CA PHE A 106 8.67 -3.54 -1.49
C PHE A 106 7.41 -3.44 -2.35
N LYS A 107 6.80 -4.61 -2.64
CA LYS A 107 5.50 -4.65 -3.31
C LYS A 107 4.39 -4.41 -2.30
N THR A 108 3.48 -3.51 -2.64
CA THR A 108 2.23 -3.34 -1.93
C THR A 108 1.08 -3.78 -2.83
N THR A 109 0.22 -4.67 -2.34
CA THR A 109 -1.02 -5.05 -3.02
C THR A 109 -2.17 -4.42 -2.25
N PHE A 110 -2.84 -3.43 -2.84
CA PHE A 110 -4.04 -2.79 -2.31
C PHE A 110 -5.26 -3.53 -2.84
N SER A 111 -6.29 -3.66 -2.02
CA SER A 111 -7.55 -4.32 -2.39
C SER A 111 -8.74 -3.69 -1.69
N ASN A 112 -9.92 -3.94 -2.26
CA ASN A 112 -11.18 -3.46 -1.75
C ASN A 112 -11.29 -1.92 -1.75
N ASN A 113 -12.02 -1.40 -2.75
CA ASN A 113 -12.24 0.04 -2.95
C ASN A 113 -10.94 0.82 -3.15
N VAL A 114 -10.09 0.35 -4.04
CA VAL A 114 -8.85 1.05 -4.38
C VAL A 114 -9.15 2.31 -5.15
N LYS A 115 -8.57 3.44 -4.69
CA LYS A 115 -8.67 4.74 -5.34
C LYS A 115 -7.29 5.40 -5.37
N LEU A 116 -6.81 5.71 -6.58
CA LEU A 116 -5.61 6.51 -6.78
C LEU A 116 -5.98 7.89 -7.26
N ILE A 117 -5.37 8.90 -6.67
CA ILE A 117 -5.54 10.31 -7.03
C ILE A 117 -4.16 10.88 -7.40
N TYR A 118 -4.06 11.45 -8.59
CA TYR A 118 -2.90 12.20 -9.04
C TYR A 118 -3.35 13.46 -9.78
N GLN A 119 -3.12 14.64 -9.20
CA GLN A 119 -3.66 15.90 -9.68
C GLN A 119 -5.19 15.82 -9.81
N GLU A 120 -5.74 16.07 -11.01
CA GLU A 120 -7.18 15.97 -11.31
C GLU A 120 -7.61 14.60 -11.86
N GLN A 121 -6.68 13.63 -11.89
CA GLN A 121 -6.92 12.29 -12.42
C GLN A 121 -7.23 11.32 -11.28
N ILE A 122 -8.24 10.49 -11.48
CA ILE A 122 -8.67 9.48 -10.51
C ILE A 122 -8.75 8.13 -11.22
N LEU A 123 -8.15 7.11 -10.59
CA LEU A 123 -8.32 5.71 -10.97
C LEU A 123 -8.93 4.96 -9.81
N GLU A 124 -9.96 4.18 -10.08
CA GLU A 124 -10.61 3.27 -9.14
C GLU A 124 -10.52 1.84 -9.67
N SER A 125 -10.36 0.86 -8.78
CA SER A 125 -10.33 -0.58 -9.12
C SER A 125 -10.61 -1.42 -7.88
N GLU A 126 -10.78 -2.74 -8.06
CA GLU A 126 -10.82 -3.68 -6.94
C GLU A 126 -9.42 -3.97 -6.39
N ASN A 127 -8.42 -4.00 -7.29
CA ASN A 127 -7.05 -4.38 -6.95
C ASN A 127 -6.01 -3.46 -7.62
N LEU A 128 -4.94 -3.15 -6.87
CA LEU A 128 -3.75 -2.44 -7.35
C LEU A 128 -2.49 -3.12 -6.85
N GLU A 129 -1.60 -3.52 -7.74
CA GLU A 129 -0.23 -3.90 -7.40
C GLU A 129 0.69 -2.71 -7.60
N PHE A 130 1.34 -2.26 -6.54
CA PHE A 130 2.28 -1.15 -6.55
C PHE A 130 3.70 -1.65 -6.29
N LEU A 131 4.56 -1.54 -7.31
CA LEU A 131 5.93 -2.02 -7.28
C LEU A 131 6.87 -0.80 -7.30
N ILE A 132 7.15 -0.26 -6.11
CA ILE A 132 7.89 1.01 -5.98
C ILE A 132 9.29 0.92 -6.61
N ASP A 133 10.02 -0.18 -6.38
CA ASP A 133 11.36 -0.36 -6.92
C ASP A 133 11.41 -0.51 -8.45
N LYS A 134 10.27 -0.83 -9.07
CA LYS A 134 10.12 -0.94 -10.53
C LYS A 134 9.45 0.28 -11.14
N ASN A 135 8.98 1.22 -10.33
CA ASN A 135 8.18 2.37 -10.75
C ASN A 135 6.93 1.96 -11.56
N ILE A 136 6.24 0.89 -11.14
CA ILE A 136 5.07 0.35 -11.84
C ILE A 136 3.87 0.26 -10.88
N ALA A 137 2.72 0.73 -11.36
CA ALA A 137 1.41 0.51 -10.76
C ALA A 137 0.53 -0.27 -11.74
N ILE A 138 -0.08 -1.39 -11.28
CA ILE A 138 -0.92 -2.26 -12.09
C ILE A 138 -2.31 -2.33 -11.45
N PHE A 139 -3.29 -1.68 -12.07
CA PHE A 139 -4.68 -1.73 -11.70
C PHE A 139 -5.36 -2.92 -12.37
N LYS A 140 -6.19 -3.64 -11.63
CA LYS A 140 -6.91 -4.83 -12.12
C LYS A 140 -8.33 -4.83 -11.57
N ASP A 141 -9.20 -5.44 -12.34
CA ASP A 141 -10.57 -5.70 -11.99
C ASP A 141 -11.42 -4.42 -11.83
N ASN A 142 -12.31 -4.21 -12.78
CA ASN A 142 -13.23 -3.07 -12.82
C ASN A 142 -12.52 -1.70 -12.77
N VAL A 143 -11.47 -1.55 -13.58
CA VAL A 143 -10.71 -0.30 -13.60
C VAL A 143 -11.53 0.81 -14.23
N LYS A 144 -11.71 1.89 -13.49
CA LYS A 144 -12.38 3.10 -13.92
C LYS A 144 -11.39 4.26 -13.81
N TYR A 145 -11.16 4.95 -14.92
CA TYR A 145 -10.43 6.21 -14.98
C TYR A 145 -11.38 7.36 -15.22
N TYR A 146 -11.22 8.44 -14.51
CA TYR A 146 -11.95 9.67 -14.79
C TYR A 146 -11.17 10.92 -14.37
N ASN A 147 -11.45 12.01 -15.11
CA ASN A 147 -11.08 13.37 -14.78
C ASN A 147 -12.28 14.28 -15.12
N GLN A 148 -12.07 15.62 -15.17
CA GLN A 148 -13.13 16.58 -15.45
C GLN A 148 -13.87 16.36 -16.78
N ASN A 149 -13.23 15.76 -17.80
CA ASN A 149 -13.73 15.70 -19.18
C ASN A 149 -13.90 14.26 -19.72
N ILE A 150 -13.29 13.27 -19.11
CA ILE A 150 -13.19 11.91 -19.64
C ILE A 150 -13.54 10.90 -18.55
N GLU A 151 -14.32 9.91 -18.92
CA GLU A 151 -14.54 8.68 -18.15
C GLU A 151 -14.22 7.49 -19.05
N ALA A 152 -13.42 6.54 -18.57
CA ALA A 152 -13.01 5.36 -19.31
C ALA A 152 -13.00 4.12 -18.40
N PHE A 153 -13.25 2.95 -18.99
CA PHE A 153 -13.24 1.66 -18.29
C PHE A 153 -12.26 0.71 -18.96
N ALA A 154 -11.59 -0.10 -18.14
CA ALA A 154 -10.64 -1.10 -18.61
C ALA A 154 -10.63 -2.32 -17.67
N ASP A 155 -10.09 -3.45 -18.15
CA ASP A 155 -9.83 -4.61 -17.30
C ASP A 155 -8.51 -4.48 -16.54
N ILE A 156 -7.49 -3.93 -17.21
CA ILE A 156 -6.16 -3.71 -16.66
C ILE A 156 -5.63 -2.36 -17.14
N VAL A 157 -5.05 -1.60 -16.22
CA VAL A 157 -4.28 -0.39 -16.52
C VAL A 157 -2.92 -0.52 -15.87
N ILE A 158 -1.85 -0.34 -16.66
CA ILE A 158 -0.47 -0.35 -16.19
C ILE A 158 0.10 1.06 -16.34
N ILE A 159 0.64 1.61 -15.26
CA ILE A 159 1.24 2.93 -15.25
C ILE A 159 2.72 2.80 -14.92
N ASN A 160 3.57 3.38 -15.75
CA ASN A 160 4.95 3.65 -15.40
C ASN A 160 5.00 4.97 -14.62
N LEU A 161 5.34 4.91 -13.33
CA LEU A 161 5.33 6.06 -12.43
C LEU A 161 6.45 7.08 -12.73
N LEU A 162 7.49 6.64 -13.44
CA LEU A 162 8.64 7.48 -13.80
C LEU A 162 8.37 8.23 -15.11
N THR A 163 7.97 7.50 -16.18
CA THR A 163 7.72 8.08 -17.51
C THR A 163 6.31 8.63 -17.67
N LYS A 164 5.38 8.28 -16.76
CA LYS A 164 3.95 8.60 -16.82
C LYS A 164 3.21 7.95 -18.00
N GLU A 165 3.83 6.97 -18.64
CA GLU A 165 3.20 6.18 -19.70
C GLU A 165 2.13 5.26 -19.13
N ILE A 166 1.01 5.16 -19.86
CA ILE A 166 -0.15 4.35 -19.46
C ILE A 166 -0.43 3.33 -20.57
N ASP A 167 -0.47 2.04 -20.21
CA ASP A 167 -0.90 0.94 -21.06
C ASP A 167 -2.25 0.41 -20.58
N ILE A 168 -3.24 0.40 -21.48
CA ILE A 168 -4.62 0.02 -21.17
C ILE A 168 -4.96 -1.27 -21.91
N LYS A 169 -5.43 -2.29 -21.18
CA LYS A 169 -5.84 -3.58 -21.73
C LYS A 169 -7.31 -3.84 -21.40
N SER A 170 -8.09 -4.10 -22.45
CA SER A 170 -9.49 -4.53 -22.33
C SER A 170 -9.67 -5.87 -23.03
N LYS A 171 -10.32 -6.82 -22.38
CA LYS A 171 -10.64 -8.15 -22.95
C LYS A 171 -11.67 -8.08 -24.08
N ASN A 172 -12.53 -7.07 -24.06
CA ASN A 172 -13.58 -6.86 -25.03
C ASN A 172 -13.26 -5.67 -25.94
N GLN A 173 -12.42 -5.86 -26.96
CA GLN A 173 -12.42 -4.95 -28.11
C GLN A 173 -13.74 -5.14 -28.89
N LYS A 174 -14.85 -4.57 -28.43
CA LYS A 174 -15.96 -4.28 -29.34
C LYS A 174 -15.45 -3.25 -30.33
N LYS A 175 -15.18 -3.69 -31.56
CA LYS A 175 -15.00 -2.78 -32.70
C LYS A 175 -16.20 -1.83 -32.70
N ILE A 176 -15.96 -0.58 -32.38
CA ILE A 176 -16.90 0.50 -32.67
C ILE A 176 -16.92 0.60 -34.19
N ARG A 177 -18.06 0.26 -34.81
CA ARG A 177 -18.33 0.50 -36.22
C ARG A 177 -18.87 1.90 -36.40
#